data_914a9a25169d037f729db8c95f1749a7
#
_entry.id   914a9a25169d037f729db8c95f1749a7
#
_cell.length_a   1.000
_cell.length_b   1.000
_cell.length_c   1.000
_cell.angle_alpha   90.00
_cell.angle_beta   90.00
_cell.angle_gamma   90.00
#
_symmetry.space_group_name_H-M   'P 1'
#
loop_
_entity.id
_entity.type
_entity.pdbx_description
1 polymer ?
#
loop_
_entity_poly.entity_id
_entity_poly.type
_entity_poly.pdbx_seq_one_letter_code
_entity_poly.pdbx_strand_id
1 'polypeptide(L)'
;MYYKNYAVYFDIDAGFLIILTAFCYVAILIFQKINERTAPKNFIYELKILLNGRVFKCRAFLDSGNFLKEPFSNLPVIIVNNQLLCGSFSLYETIEESCCQKRYIVCSSLGDNTLLEAFKPDKIEITGVNVKRVTEDVYIAVTDRKIKNGEFSALLNFNIFDSIKKGEDYYEKSCEKTV
;
A
#
# COMPACT_ATOMS: atom_id res chain seq x y z
N MET A 1 -49.52 -3.51 -16.79
CA MET A 1 -49.46 -3.18 -15.35
C MET A 1 -50.89 -3.00 -14.85
N TYR A 2 -51.30 -3.76 -13.84
CA TYR A 2 -52.64 -3.63 -13.25
C TYR A 2 -52.57 -3.79 -11.72
N TYR A 3 -53.57 -3.20 -11.02
CA TYR A 3 -53.66 -3.18 -9.56
C TYR A 3 -54.83 -4.04 -9.11
N LYS A 4 -54.57 -4.91 -8.11
CA LYS A 4 -55.61 -5.66 -7.42
C LYS A 4 -55.26 -5.79 -5.95
N ASN A 5 -56.15 -5.34 -5.05
CA ASN A 5 -55.96 -5.47 -3.61
C ASN A 5 -54.63 -4.93 -3.06
N TYR A 6 -54.26 -3.71 -3.43
CA TYR A 6 -52.98 -3.06 -3.03
C TYR A 6 -51.70 -3.76 -3.49
N ALA A 7 -51.80 -4.79 -4.34
CA ALA A 7 -50.65 -5.43 -4.97
C ALA A 7 -50.43 -4.89 -6.39
N VAL A 8 -49.19 -4.64 -6.74
CA VAL A 8 -48.80 -4.23 -8.10
C VAL A 8 -48.33 -5.47 -8.83
N TYR A 9 -49.00 -5.79 -9.91
CA TYR A 9 -48.63 -6.92 -10.79
C TYR A 9 -47.95 -6.37 -12.03
N PHE A 10 -46.78 -6.91 -12.35
CA PHE A 10 -46.06 -6.68 -13.58
C PHE A 10 -46.18 -7.90 -14.44
N ASP A 11 -46.73 -7.69 -15.64
CA ASP A 11 -46.79 -8.74 -16.69
C ASP A 11 -45.43 -8.72 -17.42
N ILE A 12 -44.48 -9.49 -16.87
CA ILE A 12 -43.13 -9.57 -17.40
C ILE A 12 -43.00 -10.94 -18.07
N ASP A 13 -42.61 -10.95 -19.33
CA ASP A 13 -42.34 -12.18 -20.06
C ASP A 13 -41.15 -12.93 -19.41
N ALA A 14 -41.33 -14.23 -19.20
CA ALA A 14 -40.30 -15.12 -18.64
C ALA A 14 -39.00 -15.09 -19.46
N GLY A 15 -39.13 -14.97 -20.79
CA GLY A 15 -37.97 -14.83 -21.69
C GLY A 15 -37.16 -13.58 -21.43
N PHE A 16 -37.83 -12.44 -21.16
CA PHE A 16 -37.16 -11.20 -20.81
C PHE A 16 -36.39 -11.30 -19.47
N LEU A 17 -36.96 -11.98 -18.47
CA LEU A 17 -36.27 -12.22 -17.19
C LEU A 17 -35.00 -13.06 -17.35
N ILE A 18 -35.03 -14.09 -18.18
CA ILE A 18 -33.87 -14.95 -18.47
C ILE A 18 -32.77 -14.13 -19.14
N ILE A 19 -33.12 -13.31 -20.14
CA ILE A 19 -32.14 -12.47 -20.83
C ILE A 19 -31.53 -11.44 -19.87
N LEU A 20 -32.34 -10.80 -19.02
CA LEU A 20 -31.88 -9.81 -18.06
C LEU A 20 -30.93 -10.41 -17.02
N THR A 21 -31.26 -11.60 -16.49
CA THR A 21 -30.39 -12.31 -15.53
C THR A 21 -29.07 -12.73 -16.17
N ALA A 22 -29.08 -13.23 -17.41
CA ALA A 22 -27.87 -13.56 -18.13
C ALA A 22 -26.98 -12.31 -18.36
N PHE A 23 -27.60 -11.19 -18.73
CA PHE A 23 -26.88 -9.93 -18.89
C PHE A 23 -26.23 -9.44 -17.59
N CYS A 24 -26.97 -9.46 -16.47
CA CYS A 24 -26.43 -9.12 -15.16
C CYS A 24 -25.28 -10.02 -14.75
N TYR A 25 -25.39 -11.32 -15.01
CA TYR A 25 -24.33 -12.28 -14.72
C TYR A 25 -23.05 -11.97 -15.51
N VAL A 26 -23.17 -11.71 -16.81
CA VAL A 26 -22.03 -11.32 -17.66
C VAL A 26 -21.41 -10.01 -17.19
N ALA A 27 -22.23 -9.01 -16.81
CA ALA A 27 -21.75 -7.75 -16.29
C ALA A 27 -20.93 -7.93 -14.98
N ILE A 28 -21.39 -8.81 -14.07
CA ILE A 28 -20.66 -9.15 -12.84
C ILE A 28 -19.34 -9.82 -13.18
N LEU A 29 -19.29 -10.76 -14.11
CA LEU A 29 -18.03 -11.42 -14.50
C LEU A 29 -17.02 -10.43 -15.10
N ILE A 30 -17.49 -9.51 -15.93
CA ILE A 30 -16.64 -8.45 -16.50
C ILE A 30 -16.10 -7.55 -15.38
N PHE A 31 -16.95 -7.14 -14.44
CA PHE A 31 -16.56 -6.29 -13.32
C PHE A 31 -15.53 -6.98 -12.41
N GLN A 32 -15.73 -8.28 -12.10
CA GLN A 32 -14.76 -9.08 -11.35
C GLN A 32 -13.41 -9.13 -12.07
N LYS A 33 -13.41 -9.41 -13.38
CA LYS A 33 -12.18 -9.50 -14.17
C LYS A 33 -11.43 -8.17 -14.29
N ILE A 34 -12.14 -7.05 -14.28
CA ILE A 34 -11.54 -5.71 -14.24
C ILE A 34 -10.90 -5.46 -12.86
N ASN A 35 -11.60 -5.79 -11.77
CA ASN A 35 -11.08 -5.62 -10.42
C ASN A 35 -9.88 -6.53 -10.13
N GLU A 36 -9.87 -7.77 -10.61
CA GLU A 36 -8.73 -8.67 -10.47
C GLU A 36 -7.44 -8.15 -11.16
N ARG A 37 -7.57 -7.38 -12.24
CA ARG A 37 -6.44 -6.76 -12.92
C ARG A 37 -5.84 -5.60 -12.14
N THR A 38 -6.59 -5.00 -11.23
CA THR A 38 -6.17 -3.83 -10.44
C THR A 38 -5.53 -4.24 -9.10
N ALA A 39 -5.76 -5.47 -8.62
CA ALA A 39 -5.12 -5.98 -7.43
C ALA A 39 -3.65 -6.37 -7.76
N PRO A 40 -2.65 -5.85 -7.07
CA PRO A 40 -1.26 -6.26 -7.27
C PRO A 40 -1.14 -7.74 -6.93
N LYS A 41 -0.86 -8.57 -7.95
CA LYS A 41 -0.76 -10.04 -7.81
C LYS A 41 0.42 -10.51 -6.96
N ASN A 42 1.40 -9.64 -6.71
CA ASN A 42 2.55 -9.93 -5.88
C ASN A 42 2.62 -8.91 -4.73
N PHE A 43 2.34 -9.36 -3.52
CA PHE A 43 2.43 -8.54 -2.31
C PHE A 43 3.86 -8.42 -1.76
N ILE A 44 4.85 -8.99 -2.45
CA ILE A 44 6.25 -9.03 -2.02
C ILE A 44 7.07 -8.09 -2.89
N TYR A 45 7.81 -7.21 -2.23
CA TYR A 45 8.66 -6.20 -2.85
C TYR A 45 10.06 -6.23 -2.23
N GLU A 46 11.05 -5.79 -2.99
CA GLU A 46 12.36 -5.43 -2.46
C GLU A 46 12.33 -3.96 -2.04
N LEU A 47 12.63 -3.69 -0.79
CA LEU A 47 12.73 -2.35 -0.23
C LEU A 47 14.19 -2.01 -0.01
N LYS A 48 14.63 -0.86 -0.55
CA LYS A 48 15.92 -0.23 -0.25
C LYS A 48 15.66 1.08 0.45
N ILE A 49 16.29 1.27 1.59
CA ILE A 49 16.22 2.48 2.41
C ILE A 49 17.59 3.13 2.36
N LEU A 50 17.66 4.35 1.88
CA LEU A 50 18.86 5.20 1.95
C LEU A 50 18.75 6.10 3.15
N LEU A 51 19.75 6.04 4.03
CA LEU A 51 19.84 6.88 5.23
C LEU A 51 21.31 7.21 5.48
N ASN A 52 21.67 8.50 5.49
CA ASN A 52 23.04 8.99 5.70
C ASN A 52 24.09 8.33 4.82
N GLY A 53 23.78 8.15 3.53
CA GLY A 53 24.66 7.50 2.58
C GLY A 53 24.77 5.99 2.73
N ARG A 54 24.13 5.37 3.73
CA ARG A 54 24.04 3.91 3.93
C ARG A 54 22.78 3.37 3.28
N VAL A 55 22.87 2.18 2.69
CA VAL A 55 21.76 1.49 2.00
C VAL A 55 21.38 0.24 2.76
N PHE A 56 20.13 0.20 3.23
CA PHE A 56 19.53 -0.98 3.84
C PHE A 56 18.60 -1.66 2.86
N LYS A 57 18.73 -2.97 2.69
CA LYS A 57 17.91 -3.76 1.78
C LYS A 57 17.15 -4.82 2.56
N CYS A 58 15.86 -4.95 2.28
CA CYS A 58 15.04 -5.98 2.89
C CYS A 58 13.88 -6.41 1.99
N ARG A 59 13.27 -7.56 2.32
CA ARG A 59 12.02 -8.00 1.72
C ARG A 59 10.87 -7.36 2.46
N ALA A 60 9.96 -6.74 1.71
CA ALA A 60 8.81 -6.05 2.23
C ALA A 60 7.52 -6.69 1.74
N PHE A 61 6.54 -6.77 2.62
CA PHE A 61 5.20 -7.23 2.30
C PHE A 61 4.25 -6.03 2.22
N LEU A 62 3.46 -5.96 1.15
CA LEU A 62 2.40 -4.96 1.04
C LEU A 62 1.22 -5.39 1.90
N ASP A 63 1.01 -4.67 2.99
CA ASP A 63 -0.07 -4.91 3.91
C ASP A 63 -1.25 -3.98 3.61
N SER A 64 -2.34 -4.55 3.12
CA SER A 64 -3.59 -3.82 2.86
C SER A 64 -4.26 -3.28 4.14
N GLY A 65 -3.84 -3.74 5.31
CA GLY A 65 -4.29 -3.25 6.61
C GLY A 65 -3.40 -2.14 7.18
N ASN A 66 -2.24 -1.87 6.59
CA ASN A 66 -1.34 -0.81 7.06
C ASN A 66 -1.72 0.54 6.44
N PHE A 67 -2.53 1.30 7.15
CA PHE A 67 -2.89 2.70 6.83
C PHE A 67 -2.19 3.72 7.73
N LEU A 68 -1.12 3.31 8.41
CA LEU A 68 -0.41 4.14 9.36
C LEU A 68 0.16 5.38 8.68
N LYS A 69 -0.05 6.55 9.29
CA LYS A 69 0.45 7.83 8.81
C LYS A 69 1.12 8.60 9.93
N GLU A 70 2.11 9.40 9.56
CA GLU A 70 2.72 10.34 10.50
C GLU A 70 1.72 11.48 10.79
N PRO A 71 1.42 11.79 12.08
CA PRO A 71 0.29 12.67 12.44
C PRO A 71 0.39 14.10 11.92
N PHE A 72 1.58 14.65 11.74
CA PHE A 72 1.77 16.05 11.34
C PHE A 72 1.86 16.24 9.83
N SER A 73 2.62 15.38 9.15
CA SER A 73 2.83 15.47 7.70
C SER A 73 1.81 14.68 6.89
N ASN A 74 1.07 13.77 7.56
CA ASN A 74 0.14 12.84 6.92
C ASN A 74 0.80 11.88 5.91
N LEU A 75 2.13 11.78 5.94
CA LEU A 75 2.90 10.88 5.10
C LEU A 75 2.71 9.42 5.51
N PRO A 76 2.70 8.48 4.55
CA PRO A 76 2.57 7.06 4.85
C PRO A 76 3.78 6.54 5.64
N VAL A 77 3.52 5.56 6.51
CA VAL A 77 4.54 4.95 7.35
C VAL A 77 4.76 3.49 6.93
N ILE A 78 6.03 3.13 6.73
CA ILE A 78 6.49 1.76 6.53
C ILE A 78 6.98 1.24 7.88
N ILE A 79 6.55 0.04 8.27
CA ILE A 79 7.04 -0.60 9.49
C ILE A 79 8.19 -1.54 9.10
N VAL A 80 9.33 -1.41 9.77
CA VAL A 80 10.53 -2.21 9.50
C VAL A 80 10.99 -2.91 10.77
N ASN A 81 11.31 -4.20 10.65
CA ASN A 81 11.92 -4.94 11.75
C ASN A 81 13.42 -4.68 11.79
N ASN A 82 13.90 -4.21 12.94
CA ASN A 82 15.30 -3.86 13.14
C ASN A 82 16.28 -5.05 12.97
N GLN A 83 15.87 -6.25 13.40
CA GLN A 83 16.73 -7.42 13.45
C GLN A 83 17.00 -8.08 12.08
N LEU A 84 16.15 -7.80 11.08
CA LEU A 84 16.17 -8.49 9.78
C LEU A 84 16.68 -7.61 8.64
N LEU A 85 17.24 -6.45 8.95
CA LEU A 85 17.91 -5.63 7.96
C LEU A 85 19.26 -6.25 7.63
N CYS A 86 19.41 -6.75 6.41
CA CYS A 86 20.70 -7.27 5.92
C CYS A 86 21.70 -6.13 5.78
N GLY A 87 22.64 -6.03 6.69
CA GLY A 87 23.71 -5.05 6.65
C GLY A 87 24.62 -5.15 7.89
N SER A 88 25.86 -4.71 7.76
CA SER A 88 26.84 -4.72 8.84
C SER A 88 26.57 -3.70 9.95
N PHE A 89 25.54 -2.89 9.81
CA PHE A 89 25.18 -1.83 10.75
C PHE A 89 23.72 -1.98 11.19
N SER A 90 23.47 -1.76 12.48
CA SER A 90 22.12 -1.65 13.01
C SER A 90 21.46 -0.38 12.49
N LEU A 91 20.17 -0.47 12.14
CA LEU A 91 19.40 0.70 11.74
C LEU A 91 19.36 1.73 12.88
N TYR A 92 19.24 1.28 14.14
CA TYR A 92 19.26 2.15 15.32
C TYR A 92 20.59 2.91 15.46
N GLU A 93 21.74 2.26 15.29
CA GLU A 93 23.04 2.94 15.35
C GLU A 93 23.13 4.04 14.29
N THR A 94 22.65 3.78 13.08
CA THR A 94 22.64 4.76 12.00
C THR A 94 21.69 5.93 12.31
N ILE A 95 20.54 5.66 12.94
CA ILE A 95 19.59 6.71 13.36
C ILE A 95 20.18 7.57 14.46
N GLU A 96 20.90 6.97 15.43
CA GLU A 96 21.54 7.70 16.52
C GLU A 96 22.70 8.57 16.04
N GLU A 97 23.51 8.08 15.11
CA GLU A 97 24.59 8.84 14.48
C GLU A 97 24.07 9.95 13.55
N SER A 98 22.84 9.80 13.03
CA SER A 98 22.22 10.80 12.18
C SER A 98 21.49 11.84 13.03
N CYS A 99 21.64 13.13 12.69
CA CYS A 99 20.80 14.18 13.26
C CYS A 99 19.33 14.09 12.80
N CYS A 100 18.85 12.88 12.50
CA CYS A 100 17.47 12.65 12.04
C CYS A 100 16.48 12.98 13.15
N GLN A 101 15.48 13.77 12.82
CA GLN A 101 14.38 14.07 13.73
C GLN A 101 13.59 12.79 14.01
N LYS A 102 13.72 12.24 15.21
CA LYS A 102 12.92 11.12 15.67
C LYS A 102 11.47 11.55 15.89
N ARG A 103 10.52 10.72 15.49
CA ARG A 103 9.09 10.86 15.70
C ARG A 103 8.57 9.63 16.42
N TYR A 104 7.51 9.79 17.19
CA TYR A 104 6.82 8.68 17.82
C TYR A 104 5.44 8.55 17.23
N ILE A 105 5.12 7.37 16.73
CA ILE A 105 3.87 7.06 16.04
C ILE A 105 3.12 5.99 16.82
N VAL A 106 1.87 6.27 17.16
CA VAL A 106 1.01 5.29 17.83
C VAL A 106 0.51 4.30 16.80
N CYS A 107 0.87 3.05 16.97
CA CYS A 107 0.34 1.93 16.20
C CYS A 107 -0.68 1.18 17.05
N SER A 108 -1.95 1.28 16.68
CA SER A 108 -3.04 0.54 17.32
C SER A 108 -3.25 -0.77 16.57
N SER A 109 -2.95 -1.89 17.23
CA SER A 109 -3.31 -3.23 16.77
C SER A 109 -4.34 -3.82 17.73
N LEU A 110 -5.06 -4.86 17.33
CA LEU A 110 -6.12 -5.52 18.10
C LEU A 110 -5.73 -5.67 19.60
N GLY A 111 -6.12 -4.67 20.41
CA GLY A 111 -5.98 -4.69 21.87
C GLY A 111 -4.73 -4.03 22.45
N ASP A 112 -3.69 -3.73 21.65
CA ASP A 112 -2.46 -3.09 22.11
C ASP A 112 -2.16 -1.80 21.36
N ASN A 113 -1.93 -0.73 22.10
CA ASN A 113 -1.34 0.50 21.58
C ASN A 113 0.17 0.43 21.77
N THR A 114 0.91 0.37 20.68
CA THR A 114 2.38 0.38 20.71
C THR A 114 2.88 1.71 20.16
N LEU A 115 3.82 2.33 20.87
CA LEU A 115 4.52 3.52 20.39
C LEU A 115 5.74 3.07 19.59
N LEU A 116 5.77 3.41 18.31
CA LEU A 116 6.89 3.10 17.43
C LEU A 116 7.74 4.33 17.21
N GLU A 117 9.06 4.16 17.31
CA GLU A 117 10.01 5.18 16.92
C GLU A 117 10.11 5.22 15.41
N ALA A 118 9.99 6.42 14.82
CA ALA A 118 10.00 6.62 13.40
C ALA A 118 10.94 7.76 13.00
N PHE A 119 11.47 7.67 11.77
CA PHE A 119 12.36 8.67 11.18
C PHE A 119 12.03 8.86 9.71
N LYS A 120 12.46 9.99 9.14
CA LYS A 120 12.36 10.25 7.71
C LYS A 120 13.67 9.80 7.06
N PRO A 121 13.65 8.84 6.09
CA PRO A 121 14.83 8.46 5.33
C PRO A 121 15.17 9.53 4.30
N ASP A 122 16.41 9.51 3.76
CA ASP A 122 16.79 10.36 2.64
C ASP A 122 15.99 9.97 1.40
N LYS A 123 15.82 8.66 1.19
CA LYS A 123 15.15 8.10 0.02
C LYS A 123 14.79 6.64 0.22
N ILE A 124 13.69 6.20 -0.35
CA ILE A 124 13.39 4.77 -0.48
C ILE A 124 13.22 4.37 -1.95
N GLU A 125 13.56 3.13 -2.25
CA GLU A 125 13.29 2.48 -3.53
C GLU A 125 12.53 1.18 -3.27
N ILE A 126 11.36 1.03 -3.89
CA ILE A 126 10.52 -0.16 -3.82
C ILE A 126 10.51 -0.79 -5.20
N THR A 127 10.94 -2.05 -5.29
CA THR A 127 11.02 -2.79 -6.55
C THR A 127 10.18 -4.06 -6.46
N GLY A 128 9.30 -4.24 -7.42
CA GLY A 128 8.48 -5.44 -7.62
C GLY A 128 8.58 -5.94 -9.06
N VAL A 129 7.81 -6.96 -9.44
CA VAL A 129 7.88 -7.59 -10.77
C VAL A 129 7.65 -6.59 -11.91
N ASN A 130 6.69 -5.67 -11.76
CA ASN A 130 6.34 -4.67 -12.79
C ASN A 130 6.25 -3.25 -12.20
N VAL A 131 6.80 -3.04 -11.02
CA VAL A 131 6.71 -1.76 -10.32
C VAL A 131 8.07 -1.40 -9.76
N LYS A 132 8.53 -0.20 -10.09
CA LYS A 132 9.67 0.44 -9.46
C LYS A 132 9.24 1.81 -8.99
N ARG A 133 9.38 2.08 -7.69
CA ARG A 133 9.04 3.36 -7.10
C ARG A 133 10.17 3.89 -6.26
N VAL A 134 10.39 5.17 -6.40
CA VAL A 134 11.37 5.93 -5.62
C VAL A 134 10.64 7.11 -5.01
N THR A 135 10.77 7.31 -3.70
CA THR A 135 10.14 8.43 -2.99
C THR A 135 10.94 8.83 -1.75
N GLU A 136 10.81 10.09 -1.36
CA GLU A 136 11.32 10.69 -0.13
C GLU A 136 10.16 11.00 0.85
N ASP A 137 8.91 10.91 0.36
CA ASP A 137 7.70 11.26 1.11
C ASP A 137 7.14 10.06 1.87
N VAL A 138 7.93 9.60 2.85
CA VAL A 138 7.59 8.45 3.68
C VAL A 138 8.32 8.54 5.02
N TYR A 139 7.73 7.93 6.06
CA TYR A 139 8.39 7.65 7.33
C TYR A 139 8.66 6.15 7.48
N ILE A 140 9.75 5.83 8.16
CA ILE A 140 10.10 4.47 8.55
C ILE A 140 9.90 4.36 10.06
N ALA A 141 9.00 3.47 10.49
CA ALA A 141 8.82 3.13 11.89
C ALA A 141 9.54 1.81 12.19
N VAL A 142 10.28 1.76 13.26
CA VAL A 142 11.10 0.60 13.64
C VAL A 142 10.39 -0.22 14.71
N THR A 143 10.42 -1.54 14.55
CA THR A 143 9.89 -2.48 15.53
C THR A 143 10.87 -3.63 15.77
N ASP A 144 10.92 -4.13 16.99
CA ASP A 144 11.66 -5.36 17.33
C ASP A 144 10.79 -6.61 17.21
N ARG A 145 9.47 -6.45 16.99
CA ARG A 145 8.54 -7.56 16.81
C ARG A 145 8.75 -8.21 15.43
N LYS A 146 8.78 -9.55 15.41
CA LYS A 146 8.87 -10.30 14.16
C LYS A 146 7.64 -10.07 13.28
N ILE A 147 7.85 -9.72 12.04
CA ILE A 147 6.81 -9.54 11.03
C ILE A 147 6.54 -10.91 10.39
N LYS A 148 5.26 -11.35 10.40
CA LYS A 148 4.82 -12.56 9.71
C LYS A 148 5.78 -13.75 9.88
N ASN A 149 6.03 -14.13 11.13
CA ASN A 149 6.94 -15.20 11.53
C ASN A 149 8.41 -15.04 11.07
N GLY A 150 8.84 -13.83 10.70
CA GLY A 150 10.19 -13.55 10.22
C GLY A 150 10.40 -13.78 8.72
N GLU A 151 9.32 -14.02 7.96
CA GLU A 151 9.40 -14.19 6.51
C GLU A 151 9.71 -12.88 5.78
N PHE A 152 9.25 -11.75 6.33
CA PHE A 152 9.48 -10.40 5.82
C PHE A 152 10.09 -9.50 6.88
N SER A 153 10.86 -8.52 6.42
CA SER A 153 11.52 -7.55 7.30
C SER A 153 10.79 -6.22 7.33
N ALA A 154 9.83 -5.98 6.42
CA ALA A 154 9.09 -4.73 6.36
C ALA A 154 7.63 -4.95 5.94
N LEU A 155 6.76 -4.04 6.42
CA LEU A 155 5.37 -3.89 5.99
C LEU A 155 5.20 -2.57 5.28
N LEU A 156 4.89 -2.64 3.99
CA LEU A 156 4.61 -1.46 3.17
C LEU A 156 3.20 -0.95 3.46
N ASN A 157 3.05 0.35 3.45
CA ASN A 157 1.77 1.02 3.53
C ASN A 157 1.09 1.01 2.17
N PHE A 158 -0.19 0.64 2.13
CA PHE A 158 -0.97 0.58 0.89
C PHE A 158 -1.03 1.94 0.16
N ASN A 159 -1.14 3.04 0.92
CA ASN A 159 -1.22 4.39 0.35
C ASN A 159 0.04 4.83 -0.42
N ILE A 160 1.18 4.14 -0.23
CA ILE A 160 2.39 4.44 -1.02
C ILE A 160 2.13 4.21 -2.51
N PHE A 161 1.27 3.27 -2.86
CA PHE A 161 0.92 2.95 -4.24
C PHE A 161 -0.26 3.76 -4.78
N ASP A 162 -1.15 4.27 -3.92
CA ASP A 162 -2.31 5.09 -4.34
C ASP A 162 -1.89 6.48 -4.85
N SER A 163 -0.80 7.03 -4.37
CA SER A 163 -0.23 8.28 -4.88
C SER A 163 0.37 8.13 -6.30
N ILE A 164 0.44 6.91 -6.85
CA ILE A 164 0.87 6.64 -8.24
C ILE A 164 -0.12 7.28 -9.23
N LYS A 165 -1.43 7.24 -8.97
CA LYS A 165 -2.44 7.84 -9.86
C LYS A 165 -2.36 9.36 -10.00
N LYS A 166 -1.67 10.05 -9.07
CA LYS A 166 -1.47 11.51 -9.14
C LYS A 166 -0.11 11.94 -9.67
N GLY A 167 0.88 11.07 -9.69
CA GLY A 167 2.27 11.39 -10.07
C GLY A 167 2.65 10.99 -11.50
N GLU A 168 2.07 9.91 -12.05
CA GLU A 168 2.36 9.48 -13.43
C GLU A 168 1.85 10.47 -14.47
N ASP A 169 0.72 11.15 -14.21
CA ASP A 169 0.24 12.24 -15.07
C ASP A 169 1.20 13.45 -15.17
N TYR A 170 2.17 13.57 -14.27
CA TYR A 170 3.12 14.68 -14.28
C TYR A 170 4.38 14.37 -15.09
N TYR A 171 4.81 13.11 -15.19
CA TYR A 171 6.02 12.73 -15.93
C TYR A 171 5.77 12.48 -17.42
N GLU A 172 4.61 11.95 -17.81
CA GLU A 172 4.25 11.82 -19.23
C GLU A 172 4.05 13.17 -19.90
N LYS A 173 3.46 14.16 -19.22
CA LYS A 173 3.27 15.51 -19.77
C LYS A 173 4.54 16.35 -19.94
N SER A 174 5.63 16.01 -19.26
CA SER A 174 6.91 16.74 -19.41
C SER A 174 7.76 16.22 -20.56
N CYS A 175 7.57 14.98 -21.03
CA CYS A 175 8.29 14.43 -22.16
C CYS A 175 7.70 14.81 -23.54
N GLU A 176 6.41 15.17 -23.61
CA GLU A 176 5.77 15.59 -24.87
C GLU A 176 6.00 17.07 -25.26
N LYS A 177 6.64 17.86 -24.39
CA LYS A 177 6.90 19.30 -24.68
C LYS A 177 8.30 19.61 -25.17
N THR A 178 9.11 18.61 -25.52
CA THR A 178 10.46 18.82 -26.05
C THR A 178 10.67 17.97 -27.32
N VAL A 179 9.86 18.25 -28.34
CA VAL A 179 10.19 17.99 -29.76
C VAL A 179 9.70 19.15 -30.57
#